data_522f70e5fa5ff8c80810ee2fc610fa13
#
_entry.id   522f70e5fa5ff8c80810ee2fc610fa13
#
_cell.length_a   1.000
_cell.length_b   1.000
_cell.length_c   1.000
_cell.angle_alpha   90.00
_cell.angle_beta   90.00
_cell.angle_gamma   90.00
#
_symmetry.space_group_name_H-M   'P 1'
#
loop_
_entity.id
_entity.type
_entity.pdbx_description
1 polymer ?
#
loop_
_entity_poly.entity_id
_entity_poly.type
_entity_poly.pdbx_seq_one_letter_code
_entity_poly.pdbx_strand_id
1 'polypeptide(L)'
;MKKLLNIFVAALGTLSVVSCADLNLNPLSSASSGNWYSTPQEIRISLNDFYRESFFIIEHNLAMDRQTDDWAQRNNIYPVAAGTIDATTSKGQIYVAKTWSYSYKNVSRANRILEALDRMSGKMSEDDLNKLRAEARFFRAYAYARLITLWGDVPFYLKDITPEEAFLMGRTDKKEVLKQIYEDYDFAAEHLPVDNNSATAGCTRVDKGCALAFKARIALYQYDYQIAAEAAKACMDLNKYSLFYASAKDSYGRGSYGQLFQLTSMTCETIFSIPHSNELEIDSDGKPMTPAAGSFIPRSAGGTHNAQPSWELLAVYEMANGKTIDEPGSGFDPHNPFAGRDPRCCQTFVAPGEKVCNIEWNPAPDKPETYDYEAGKMVTNKDSKGGSDAANCSYNGCCLAKGVRDSWRSSRFKDNPVVLMRYADVLLMYAEAKIELNQIDGTVLDCINAVRARAYDVKLTDVGSYPAITTTDQAELRKVLRRERRVELAWENLRYFDLVRWRQFENAFSHNMFGFSRNAAANKAGFADGKWFWPQAPTFDEDGFPEFEAMVDGKFIVQNGERMFNEKVYLWPLPNDDVQIMNGILKQNPGY
;
A
#
# COMPACT_ATOMS: atom_id res chain seq x y z
N MET A 1 -46.24 60.61 -36.18
CA MET A 1 -45.08 60.08 -35.43
C MET A 1 -45.43 59.47 -34.06
N LYS A 2 -46.23 60.09 -33.19
CA LYS A 2 -46.54 59.49 -31.84
C LYS A 2 -47.33 58.17 -31.89
N LYS A 3 -48.19 57.91 -32.91
CA LYS A 3 -48.94 56.65 -33.05
C LYS A 3 -48.06 55.46 -33.50
N LEU A 4 -47.02 55.68 -34.29
CA LEU A 4 -46.05 54.68 -34.73
C LEU A 4 -45.07 54.29 -33.59
N LEU A 5 -44.73 55.24 -32.73
CA LEU A 5 -43.89 55.02 -31.61
C LEU A 5 -44.55 54.10 -30.54
N ASN A 6 -45.85 54.28 -30.31
CA ASN A 6 -46.62 53.45 -29.37
C ASN A 6 -46.84 52.00 -29.86
N ILE A 7 -46.92 51.80 -31.20
CA ILE A 7 -47.02 50.48 -31.80
C ILE A 7 -45.66 49.75 -31.69
N PHE A 8 -44.53 50.46 -31.82
CA PHE A 8 -43.20 49.91 -31.69
C PHE A 8 -42.85 49.51 -30.21
N VAL A 9 -43.32 50.32 -29.24
CA VAL A 9 -43.14 50.03 -27.81
C VAL A 9 -44.06 48.87 -27.38
N ALA A 10 -45.26 48.74 -27.92
CA ALA A 10 -46.14 47.59 -27.65
C ALA A 10 -45.62 46.31 -28.29
N ALA A 11 -45.00 46.36 -29.48
CA ALA A 11 -44.41 45.21 -30.14
C ALA A 11 -43.08 44.73 -29.44
N LEU A 12 -42.30 45.66 -28.85
CA LEU A 12 -41.14 45.29 -28.03
C LEU A 12 -41.57 44.71 -26.67
N GLY A 13 -42.68 45.11 -26.09
CA GLY A 13 -43.22 44.62 -24.84
C GLY A 13 -43.79 43.20 -24.94
N THR A 14 -44.24 42.76 -26.11
CA THR A 14 -44.78 41.43 -26.36
C THR A 14 -43.68 40.40 -26.74
N LEU A 15 -42.49 40.83 -27.16
CA LEU A 15 -41.36 39.98 -27.45
C LEU A 15 -40.55 39.59 -26.18
N SER A 16 -40.78 40.25 -25.04
CA SER A 16 -40.10 39.98 -23.79
C SER A 16 -40.81 38.97 -22.85
N VAL A 17 -41.98 38.43 -23.27
CA VAL A 17 -42.75 37.48 -22.41
C VAL A 17 -42.71 36.03 -22.92
N VAL A 18 -41.96 35.74 -24.00
CA VAL A 18 -41.81 34.36 -24.53
C VAL A 18 -40.42 33.80 -24.25
N SER A 19 -39.65 34.39 -23.35
CA SER A 19 -38.35 33.89 -22.94
C SER A 19 -38.36 33.24 -21.55
N CYS A 20 -39.41 32.50 -21.24
CA CYS A 20 -39.33 31.41 -20.25
C CYS A 20 -39.34 30.06 -21.00
N ALA A 21 -38.45 29.92 -21.98
CA ALA A 21 -38.07 28.60 -22.45
C ALA A 21 -37.18 28.00 -21.38
N ASP A 22 -37.56 26.85 -20.94
CA ASP A 22 -36.89 25.95 -20.05
C ASP A 22 -35.35 26.09 -20.14
N LEU A 23 -34.72 26.72 -19.14
CA LEU A 23 -33.28 26.89 -19.03
C LEU A 23 -32.59 25.59 -18.63
N ASN A 24 -33.22 24.45 -18.90
CA ASN A 24 -32.63 23.14 -18.78
C ASN A 24 -31.68 22.89 -19.97
N LEU A 25 -30.69 23.76 -20.10
CA LEU A 25 -29.63 23.69 -21.12
C LEU A 25 -28.62 22.63 -20.73
N ASN A 26 -29.08 21.37 -20.59
CA ASN A 26 -28.15 20.24 -20.63
C ASN A 26 -27.61 20.16 -22.06
N PRO A 27 -26.29 20.34 -22.28
CA PRO A 27 -25.72 20.23 -23.61
C PRO A 27 -26.00 18.84 -24.18
N LEU A 28 -26.68 18.76 -25.31
CA LEU A 28 -27.00 17.50 -25.99
C LEU A 28 -25.72 16.76 -26.48
N SER A 29 -24.60 17.47 -26.54
CA SER A 29 -23.31 16.97 -27.05
C SER A 29 -22.27 16.68 -25.99
N SER A 30 -22.54 16.94 -24.71
CA SER A 30 -21.64 16.61 -23.58
C SER A 30 -22.39 15.85 -22.50
N ALA A 31 -21.67 14.96 -21.82
CA ALA A 31 -22.21 14.25 -20.67
C ALA A 31 -22.61 15.24 -19.57
N SER A 32 -23.91 15.27 -19.23
CA SER A 32 -24.45 16.05 -18.13
C SER A 32 -25.15 15.13 -17.14
N SER A 33 -25.32 15.58 -15.90
CA SER A 33 -25.95 14.75 -14.85
C SER A 33 -27.39 14.34 -15.19
N GLY A 34 -28.06 15.06 -16.11
CA GLY A 34 -29.46 14.78 -16.51
C GLY A 34 -29.62 13.72 -17.60
N ASN A 35 -28.60 13.50 -18.44
CA ASN A 35 -28.65 12.56 -19.57
C ASN A 35 -27.61 11.45 -19.52
N TRP A 36 -26.68 11.47 -18.55
CA TRP A 36 -25.73 10.38 -18.29
C TRP A 36 -26.39 9.26 -17.48
N TYR A 37 -25.85 8.05 -17.53
CA TYR A 37 -26.42 6.84 -16.94
C TYR A 37 -27.73 6.35 -17.58
N SER A 38 -27.94 6.63 -18.85
CA SER A 38 -29.16 6.26 -19.59
C SER A 38 -29.04 4.91 -20.31
N THR A 39 -27.82 4.47 -20.52
CA THR A 39 -27.51 3.22 -21.24
C THR A 39 -26.55 2.32 -20.44
N PRO A 40 -26.59 0.98 -20.67
CA PRO A 40 -25.63 0.06 -20.07
C PRO A 40 -24.17 0.41 -20.36
N GLN A 41 -23.89 0.96 -21.54
CA GLN A 41 -22.55 1.37 -21.94
C GLN A 41 -22.03 2.54 -21.10
N GLU A 42 -22.85 3.54 -20.84
CA GLU A 42 -22.49 4.67 -19.98
C GLU A 42 -22.22 4.25 -18.54
N ILE A 43 -23.00 3.28 -18.02
CA ILE A 43 -22.75 2.71 -16.70
C ILE A 43 -21.41 1.97 -16.67
N ARG A 44 -21.08 1.18 -17.69
CA ARG A 44 -19.78 0.48 -17.79
C ARG A 44 -18.61 1.46 -17.85
N ILE A 45 -18.75 2.57 -18.60
CA ILE A 45 -17.76 3.65 -18.65
C ILE A 45 -17.59 4.26 -17.25
N SER A 46 -18.69 4.51 -16.54
CA SER A 46 -18.65 5.09 -15.20
C SER A 46 -18.03 4.14 -14.18
N LEU A 47 -18.24 2.82 -14.30
CA LEU A 47 -17.56 1.82 -13.47
C LEU A 47 -16.04 1.78 -13.72
N ASN A 48 -15.58 2.04 -14.96
CA ASN A 48 -14.14 2.08 -15.25
C ASN A 48 -13.43 3.19 -14.46
N ASP A 49 -14.14 4.25 -14.09
CA ASP A 49 -13.55 5.36 -13.35
C ASP A 49 -13.16 5.00 -11.90
N PHE A 50 -13.70 3.90 -11.33
CA PHE A 50 -13.25 3.40 -10.02
C PHE A 50 -11.82 2.85 -10.01
N TYR A 51 -11.30 2.49 -11.17
CA TYR A 51 -9.95 1.94 -11.31
C TYR A 51 -8.88 3.01 -11.51
N ARG A 52 -9.24 4.29 -11.40
CA ARG A 52 -8.27 5.39 -11.54
C ARG A 52 -7.31 5.45 -10.37
N GLU A 53 -6.08 5.74 -10.68
CA GLU A 53 -4.98 5.92 -9.74
C GLU A 53 -5.33 6.80 -8.53
N SER A 54 -6.03 7.91 -8.76
CA SER A 54 -6.37 8.87 -7.71
C SER A 54 -7.16 8.27 -6.54
N PHE A 55 -7.90 7.18 -6.76
CA PHE A 55 -8.61 6.49 -5.68
C PHE A 55 -7.70 5.59 -4.83
N PHE A 56 -6.48 5.34 -5.28
CA PHE A 56 -5.48 4.50 -4.62
C PHE A 56 -4.22 5.29 -4.25
N ILE A 57 -4.37 6.58 -3.96
CA ILE A 57 -3.25 7.51 -3.77
C ILE A 57 -2.27 7.09 -2.66
N ILE A 58 -2.77 6.45 -1.60
CA ILE A 58 -1.91 5.98 -0.50
C ILE A 58 -1.09 4.76 -0.92
N GLU A 59 -1.67 3.88 -1.72
CA GLU A 59 -1.02 2.66 -2.19
C GLU A 59 0.04 2.97 -3.24
N HIS A 60 -0.27 3.82 -4.21
CA HIS A 60 0.67 4.25 -5.25
C HIS A 60 1.96 4.85 -4.69
N ASN A 61 1.81 5.62 -3.63
CA ASN A 61 2.92 6.39 -3.07
C ASN A 61 3.63 5.66 -1.92
N LEU A 62 3.27 4.42 -1.59
CA LEU A 62 3.73 3.72 -0.40
C LEU A 62 3.57 4.60 0.86
N ALA A 63 2.44 5.33 0.91
CA ALA A 63 2.24 6.36 1.92
C ALA A 63 2.15 5.79 3.33
N MET A 64 1.64 4.56 3.46
CA MET A 64 1.47 3.91 4.75
C MET A 64 2.80 3.36 5.27
N ASP A 65 3.61 2.70 4.43
CA ASP A 65 4.92 2.19 4.84
C ASP A 65 5.86 3.31 5.30
N ARG A 66 5.77 4.50 4.67
CA ARG A 66 6.54 5.67 5.08
C ARG A 66 6.29 6.11 6.52
N GLN A 67 5.15 5.76 7.09
CA GLN A 67 4.74 6.12 8.44
C GLN A 67 5.17 5.08 9.48
N THR A 68 5.95 4.06 9.11
CA THR A 68 6.24 2.90 9.95
C THR A 68 7.73 2.74 10.29
N ASP A 69 8.03 1.74 11.08
CA ASP A 69 9.36 1.29 11.45
C ASP A 69 10.10 0.53 10.33
N ASP A 70 9.43 0.20 9.21
CA ASP A 70 10.05 -0.45 8.05
C ASP A 70 10.69 0.52 7.06
N TRP A 71 10.51 1.83 7.29
CA TRP A 71 10.99 2.88 6.40
C TRP A 71 12.07 3.74 7.07
N ALA A 72 13.16 3.96 6.36
CA ALA A 72 14.15 4.97 6.69
C ALA A 72 14.22 6.02 5.56
N GLN A 73 14.29 7.27 5.94
CA GLN A 73 14.40 8.36 4.99
C GLN A 73 15.53 9.32 5.37
N ARG A 74 16.26 9.76 4.38
CA ARG A 74 17.28 10.78 4.56
C ARG A 74 16.62 12.13 4.91
N ASN A 75 17.05 12.72 6.01
CA ASN A 75 16.67 14.06 6.48
C ASN A 75 15.26 14.21 7.06
N ASN A 76 14.44 13.17 7.16
CA ASN A 76 13.08 13.36 7.63
C ASN A 76 12.49 12.09 8.29
N ILE A 77 11.64 12.31 9.29
CA ILE A 77 10.71 11.31 9.79
C ILE A 77 9.30 11.78 9.43
N TYR A 78 8.47 10.86 8.97
CA TYR A 78 7.11 11.19 8.55
C TYR A 78 6.19 11.46 9.74
N PRO A 79 5.08 12.19 9.53
CA PRO A 79 4.27 12.76 10.61
C PRO A 79 3.76 11.76 11.64
N VAL A 80 3.39 10.54 11.24
CA VAL A 80 2.91 9.53 12.21
C VAL A 80 4.07 9.08 13.10
N ALA A 81 5.19 8.68 12.50
CA ALA A 81 6.37 8.24 13.24
C ALA A 81 7.02 9.37 14.08
N ALA A 82 6.82 10.62 13.69
CA ALA A 82 7.28 11.79 14.44
C ALA A 82 6.28 12.28 15.50
N GLY A 83 5.10 11.65 15.64
CA GLY A 83 4.03 12.08 16.53
C GLY A 83 3.41 13.45 16.19
N THR A 84 3.67 13.97 14.97
CA THR A 84 3.27 15.32 14.52
C THR A 84 2.10 15.33 13.55
N ILE A 85 1.42 14.20 13.35
CA ILE A 85 0.21 14.17 12.54
C ILE A 85 -0.86 15.08 13.14
N ASP A 86 -1.46 15.93 12.32
CA ASP A 86 -2.53 16.85 12.71
C ASP A 86 -3.54 17.08 11.56
N ALA A 87 -4.62 17.79 11.84
CA ALA A 87 -5.70 18.08 10.90
C ALA A 87 -5.29 18.96 9.70
N THR A 88 -4.13 19.63 9.79
CA THR A 88 -3.56 20.49 8.74
C THR A 88 -2.47 19.77 7.95
N THR A 89 -2.09 18.56 8.34
CA THR A 89 -1.01 17.79 7.74
C THR A 89 -1.43 17.29 6.36
N SER A 90 -1.47 18.19 5.39
CA SER A 90 -1.51 17.86 3.96
C SER A 90 -0.12 17.63 3.40
N LYS A 91 0.92 18.01 4.15
CA LYS A 91 2.34 17.87 3.81
C LYS A 91 2.87 16.55 4.34
N GLY A 92 3.91 16.02 3.72
CA GLY A 92 4.59 14.82 4.20
C GLY A 92 4.05 13.51 3.65
N GLN A 93 3.29 13.56 2.56
CA GLN A 93 2.89 12.37 1.78
C GLN A 93 2.00 11.37 2.55
N ILE A 94 1.26 11.82 3.56
CA ILE A 94 0.24 11.01 4.23
C ILE A 94 -1.13 11.12 3.55
N TYR A 95 -1.38 12.20 2.80
CA TYR A 95 -2.57 12.39 1.97
C TYR A 95 -3.92 12.36 2.70
N VAL A 96 -3.99 12.80 3.97
CA VAL A 96 -5.22 12.75 4.80
C VAL A 96 -6.44 13.30 4.04
N ALA A 97 -6.41 14.57 3.64
CA ALA A 97 -7.54 15.24 2.97
C ALA A 97 -7.88 14.62 1.61
N LYS A 98 -6.86 14.22 0.82
CA LYS A 98 -7.08 13.58 -0.48
C LYS A 98 -7.73 12.21 -0.32
N THR A 99 -7.25 11.39 0.63
CA THR A 99 -7.78 10.05 0.89
C THR A 99 -9.24 10.13 1.34
N TRP A 100 -9.56 11.07 2.23
CA TRP A 100 -10.93 11.38 2.64
C TRP A 100 -11.81 11.77 1.45
N SER A 101 -11.42 12.79 0.70
CA SER A 101 -12.15 13.31 -0.43
C SER A 101 -12.39 12.26 -1.52
N TYR A 102 -11.36 11.49 -1.88
CA TYR A 102 -11.49 10.44 -2.89
C TYR A 102 -12.34 9.25 -2.42
N SER A 103 -12.32 8.91 -1.13
CA SER A 103 -13.20 7.89 -0.58
C SER A 103 -14.67 8.30 -0.71
N TYR A 104 -15.02 9.54 -0.36
CA TYR A 104 -16.39 10.04 -0.53
C TYR A 104 -16.79 10.24 -1.99
N LYS A 105 -15.87 10.60 -2.88
CA LYS A 105 -16.14 10.59 -4.32
C LYS A 105 -16.50 9.20 -4.84
N ASN A 106 -15.84 8.15 -4.32
CA ASN A 106 -16.18 6.77 -4.64
C ASN A 106 -17.57 6.41 -4.11
N VAL A 107 -17.90 6.75 -2.88
CA VAL A 107 -19.22 6.51 -2.29
C VAL A 107 -20.32 7.17 -3.12
N SER A 108 -20.22 8.48 -3.40
CA SER A 108 -21.22 9.20 -4.19
C SER A 108 -21.38 8.63 -5.59
N ARG A 109 -20.26 8.27 -6.23
CA ARG A 109 -20.29 7.66 -7.57
C ARG A 109 -20.95 6.28 -7.55
N ALA A 110 -20.64 5.45 -6.58
CA ALA A 110 -21.26 4.14 -6.42
C ALA A 110 -22.77 4.27 -6.22
N ASN A 111 -23.22 5.18 -5.35
CA ASN A 111 -24.64 5.40 -5.09
C ASN A 111 -25.37 5.87 -6.36
N ARG A 112 -24.80 6.81 -7.13
CA ARG A 112 -25.39 7.26 -8.41
C ARG A 112 -25.51 6.13 -9.42
N ILE A 113 -24.50 5.27 -9.52
CA ILE A 113 -24.55 4.10 -10.41
C ILE A 113 -25.62 3.12 -9.94
N LEU A 114 -25.73 2.86 -8.65
CA LEU A 114 -26.72 1.94 -8.09
C LEU A 114 -28.15 2.44 -8.36
N GLU A 115 -28.43 3.72 -8.12
CA GLU A 115 -29.73 4.34 -8.45
C GLU A 115 -30.03 4.32 -9.97
N ALA A 116 -29.01 4.51 -10.79
CA ALA A 116 -29.18 4.41 -12.24
C ALA A 116 -29.52 2.98 -12.68
N LEU A 117 -28.88 1.96 -12.08
CA LEU A 117 -29.17 0.56 -12.33
C LEU A 117 -30.60 0.18 -11.91
N ASP A 118 -31.13 0.77 -10.84
CA ASP A 118 -32.52 0.55 -10.45
C ASP A 118 -33.51 1.08 -11.52
N ARG A 119 -33.19 2.21 -12.17
CA ARG A 119 -33.97 2.75 -13.31
C ARG A 119 -33.85 1.90 -14.58
N MET A 120 -32.90 0.99 -14.64
CA MET A 120 -32.71 0.04 -15.76
C MET A 120 -33.40 -1.31 -15.56
N SER A 121 -34.08 -1.52 -14.44
CA SER A 121 -34.89 -2.72 -14.22
C SER A 121 -35.88 -2.92 -15.38
N GLY A 122 -35.94 -4.15 -15.90
CA GLY A 122 -36.73 -4.50 -17.07
C GLY A 122 -36.13 -4.12 -18.45
N LYS A 123 -34.98 -3.40 -18.48
CA LYS A 123 -34.27 -3.06 -19.73
C LYS A 123 -33.05 -3.96 -19.99
N MET A 124 -32.60 -4.66 -18.97
CA MET A 124 -31.51 -5.63 -18.99
C MET A 124 -31.93 -6.89 -18.26
N SER A 125 -31.16 -7.98 -18.44
CA SER A 125 -31.33 -9.16 -17.60
C SER A 125 -30.97 -8.83 -16.15
N GLU A 126 -31.65 -9.45 -15.19
CA GLU A 126 -31.36 -9.22 -13.77
C GLU A 126 -29.96 -9.69 -13.40
N ASP A 127 -29.47 -10.74 -14.04
CA ASP A 127 -28.09 -11.22 -13.87
C ASP A 127 -27.05 -10.16 -14.30
N ASP A 128 -27.24 -9.51 -15.45
CA ASP A 128 -26.36 -8.45 -15.92
C ASP A 128 -26.45 -7.19 -15.01
N LEU A 129 -27.66 -6.85 -14.55
CA LEU A 129 -27.84 -5.77 -13.59
C LEU A 129 -27.10 -6.05 -12.28
N ASN A 130 -27.22 -7.28 -11.76
CA ASN A 130 -26.60 -7.66 -10.51
C ASN A 130 -25.07 -7.70 -10.61
N LYS A 131 -24.50 -8.08 -11.75
CA LYS A 131 -23.05 -7.98 -11.99
C LYS A 131 -22.55 -6.52 -11.91
N LEU A 132 -23.27 -5.60 -12.53
CA LEU A 132 -22.91 -4.16 -12.48
C LEU A 132 -23.14 -3.57 -11.09
N ARG A 133 -24.24 -3.94 -10.41
CA ARG A 133 -24.48 -3.56 -9.00
C ARG A 133 -23.39 -4.09 -8.08
N ALA A 134 -22.95 -5.33 -8.29
CA ALA A 134 -21.91 -5.98 -7.49
C ALA A 134 -20.58 -5.24 -7.57
N GLU A 135 -20.19 -4.78 -8.75
CA GLU A 135 -18.98 -3.99 -8.93
C GLU A 135 -19.09 -2.62 -8.23
N ALA A 136 -20.21 -1.92 -8.37
CA ALA A 136 -20.44 -0.65 -7.68
C ALA A 136 -20.45 -0.81 -6.16
N ARG A 137 -21.10 -1.87 -5.64
CA ARG A 137 -21.12 -2.20 -4.21
C ARG A 137 -19.73 -2.54 -3.68
N PHE A 138 -18.93 -3.29 -4.44
CA PHE A 138 -17.54 -3.58 -4.07
C PHE A 138 -16.76 -2.28 -3.79
N PHE A 139 -16.81 -1.30 -4.71
CA PHE A 139 -16.08 -0.05 -4.53
C PHE A 139 -16.66 0.85 -3.44
N ARG A 140 -17.98 0.79 -3.19
CA ARG A 140 -18.59 1.46 -2.04
C ARG A 140 -18.08 0.86 -0.73
N ALA A 141 -18.09 -0.47 -0.62
CA ALA A 141 -17.53 -1.18 0.53
C ALA A 141 -16.05 -0.86 0.75
N TYR A 142 -15.25 -0.87 -0.32
CA TYR A 142 -13.83 -0.53 -0.27
C TYR A 142 -13.59 0.89 0.26
N ALA A 143 -14.39 1.86 -0.20
CA ALA A 143 -14.30 3.24 0.25
C ALA A 143 -14.68 3.40 1.72
N TYR A 144 -15.79 2.81 2.16
CA TYR A 144 -16.20 2.83 3.56
C TYR A 144 -15.26 2.05 4.46
N ALA A 145 -14.74 0.90 4.03
CA ALA A 145 -13.75 0.13 4.77
C ALA A 145 -12.50 0.98 5.05
N ARG A 146 -12.02 1.73 4.06
CA ARG A 146 -10.90 2.68 4.24
C ARG A 146 -11.26 3.80 5.21
N LEU A 147 -12.44 4.39 5.06
CA LEU A 147 -12.92 5.47 5.92
C LEU A 147 -12.99 5.04 7.39
N ILE A 148 -13.66 3.92 7.71
CA ILE A 148 -13.77 3.49 9.11
C ILE A 148 -12.44 3.00 9.69
N THR A 149 -11.53 2.47 8.86
CA THR A 149 -10.21 2.04 9.33
C THR A 149 -9.32 3.22 9.73
N LEU A 150 -9.37 4.33 8.98
CA LEU A 150 -8.50 5.47 9.21
C LEU A 150 -9.11 6.51 10.16
N TRP A 151 -10.43 6.70 10.15
CA TRP A 151 -11.10 7.77 10.90
C TRP A 151 -12.10 7.30 11.96
N GLY A 152 -12.41 6.01 12.02
CA GLY A 152 -13.43 5.49 12.93
C GLY A 152 -14.85 5.82 12.46
N ASP A 153 -15.62 6.50 13.28
CA ASP A 153 -16.97 6.95 12.90
C ASP A 153 -16.90 8.00 11.78
N VAL A 154 -17.82 7.91 10.80
CA VAL A 154 -17.78 8.75 9.60
C VAL A 154 -19.20 9.08 9.11
N PRO A 155 -19.43 10.15 8.34
CA PRO A 155 -20.70 10.36 7.63
C PRO A 155 -21.04 9.17 6.74
N PHE A 156 -22.28 8.67 6.86
CA PHE A 156 -22.71 7.45 6.19
C PHE A 156 -24.02 7.63 5.42
N TYR A 157 -24.03 7.29 4.14
CA TYR A 157 -25.20 7.39 3.28
C TYR A 157 -25.14 6.39 2.12
N LEU A 158 -26.30 5.93 1.67
CA LEU A 158 -26.47 4.88 0.65
C LEU A 158 -27.23 5.34 -0.60
N LYS A 159 -27.50 6.62 -0.71
CA LYS A 159 -28.18 7.28 -1.85
C LYS A 159 -27.33 8.44 -2.37
N ASP A 160 -27.66 8.94 -3.53
CA ASP A 160 -27.12 10.24 -3.95
C ASP A 160 -27.67 11.34 -3.05
N ILE A 161 -26.84 12.23 -2.56
CA ILE A 161 -27.19 13.30 -1.64
C ILE A 161 -26.81 14.65 -2.20
N THR A 162 -27.60 15.66 -1.88
CA THR A 162 -27.29 17.05 -2.22
C THR A 162 -26.20 17.62 -1.30
N PRO A 163 -25.53 18.71 -1.71
CA PRO A 163 -24.60 19.40 -0.82
C PRO A 163 -25.25 19.85 0.49
N GLU A 164 -26.52 20.28 0.45
CA GLU A 164 -27.28 20.71 1.63
C GLU A 164 -27.51 19.55 2.60
N GLU A 165 -27.87 18.36 2.09
CA GLU A 165 -27.99 17.14 2.91
C GLU A 165 -26.64 16.76 3.52
N ALA A 166 -25.56 16.85 2.74
CA ALA A 166 -24.21 16.52 3.21
C ALA A 166 -23.76 17.38 4.40
N PHE A 167 -24.07 18.69 4.37
CA PHE A 167 -23.73 19.62 5.45
C PHE A 167 -24.50 19.35 6.77
N LEU A 168 -25.56 18.56 6.74
CA LEU A 168 -26.35 18.19 7.92
C LEU A 168 -25.94 16.82 8.48
N MET A 169 -25.00 16.12 7.85
CA MET A 169 -24.61 14.78 8.25
C MET A 169 -23.54 14.79 9.36
N GLY A 170 -23.87 14.26 10.51
CA GLY A 170 -22.92 13.90 11.54
C GLY A 170 -22.21 12.57 11.24
N ARG A 171 -21.40 12.12 12.20
CA ARG A 171 -20.69 10.83 12.12
C ARG A 171 -21.65 9.71 12.57
N THR A 172 -21.65 8.61 11.84
CA THR A 172 -22.33 7.35 12.17
C THR A 172 -21.33 6.40 12.82
N ASP A 173 -21.75 5.64 13.82
CA ASP A 173 -20.93 4.63 14.48
C ASP A 173 -20.36 3.66 13.44
N LYS A 174 -19.05 3.43 13.49
CA LYS A 174 -18.34 2.58 12.55
C LYS A 174 -18.88 1.14 12.46
N LYS A 175 -19.51 0.63 13.54
CA LYS A 175 -20.11 -0.71 13.56
C LYS A 175 -21.36 -0.80 12.69
N GLU A 176 -22.11 0.30 12.58
CA GLU A 176 -23.26 0.38 11.67
C GLU A 176 -22.76 0.41 10.22
N VAL A 177 -21.75 1.23 9.95
CA VAL A 177 -21.11 1.29 8.62
C VAL A 177 -20.51 -0.06 8.23
N LEU A 178 -19.89 -0.77 9.19
CA LEU A 178 -19.29 -2.09 8.97
C LEU A 178 -20.31 -3.15 8.53
N LYS A 179 -21.52 -3.12 9.06
CA LYS A 179 -22.60 -4.03 8.60
C LYS A 179 -22.87 -3.85 7.11
N GLN A 180 -23.00 -2.61 6.67
CA GLN A 180 -23.21 -2.33 5.24
C GLN A 180 -22.01 -2.74 4.38
N ILE A 181 -20.79 -2.58 4.88
CA ILE A 181 -19.57 -3.04 4.19
C ILE A 181 -19.66 -4.56 3.96
N TYR A 182 -20.07 -5.34 4.97
CA TYR A 182 -20.22 -6.78 4.81
C TYR A 182 -21.33 -7.13 3.82
N GLU A 183 -22.50 -6.48 3.92
CA GLU A 183 -23.60 -6.69 2.95
C GLU A 183 -23.20 -6.36 1.51
N ASP A 184 -22.40 -5.32 1.31
CA ASP A 184 -21.93 -4.93 -0.01
C ASP A 184 -20.90 -5.94 -0.56
N TYR A 185 -19.97 -6.44 0.28
CA TYR A 185 -19.04 -7.48 -0.14
C TYR A 185 -19.72 -8.85 -0.34
N ASP A 186 -20.72 -9.20 0.46
CA ASP A 186 -21.47 -10.43 0.28
C ASP A 186 -22.26 -10.42 -1.04
N PHE A 187 -22.93 -9.32 -1.34
CA PHE A 187 -23.60 -9.15 -2.62
C PHE A 187 -22.59 -9.20 -3.78
N ALA A 188 -21.44 -8.56 -3.61
CA ALA A 188 -20.39 -8.62 -4.63
C ALA A 188 -19.86 -10.04 -4.82
N ALA A 189 -19.63 -10.79 -3.74
CA ALA A 189 -19.19 -12.18 -3.81
C ALA A 189 -20.26 -13.13 -4.40
N GLU A 190 -21.54 -12.82 -4.24
CA GLU A 190 -22.63 -13.59 -4.82
C GLU A 190 -22.73 -13.42 -6.34
N HIS A 191 -22.62 -12.17 -6.82
CA HIS A 191 -22.97 -11.81 -8.20
C HIS A 191 -21.78 -11.56 -9.12
N LEU A 192 -20.57 -11.30 -8.60
CA LEU A 192 -19.38 -11.23 -9.44
C LEU A 192 -18.95 -12.62 -9.90
N PRO A 193 -18.49 -12.77 -11.16
CA PRO A 193 -17.95 -14.04 -11.64
C PRO A 193 -16.64 -14.37 -10.91
N VAL A 194 -16.30 -15.66 -10.88
CA VAL A 194 -14.99 -16.11 -10.34
C VAL A 194 -13.85 -15.57 -11.20
N ASP A 195 -14.06 -15.49 -12.51
CA ASP A 195 -13.11 -14.88 -13.44
C ASP A 195 -13.79 -13.74 -14.20
N ASN A 196 -13.42 -12.51 -13.90
CA ASN A 196 -13.92 -11.29 -14.54
C ASN A 196 -12.88 -10.67 -15.48
N ASN A 197 -11.84 -11.40 -15.82
CA ASN A 197 -10.81 -10.91 -16.72
C ASN A 197 -11.34 -10.91 -18.14
N SER A 198 -11.61 -9.74 -18.69
CA SER A 198 -11.68 -9.60 -20.14
C SER A 198 -10.26 -9.84 -20.67
N ALA A 199 -10.13 -10.70 -21.68
CA ALA A 199 -8.86 -11.05 -22.32
C ALA A 199 -8.14 -9.86 -22.99
N THR A 200 -8.58 -8.64 -22.73
CA THR A 200 -8.06 -7.42 -23.31
C THR A 200 -7.20 -6.71 -22.27
N ALA A 201 -5.88 -6.85 -22.44
CA ALA A 201 -4.87 -5.94 -21.92
C ALA A 201 -4.63 -5.88 -20.40
N GLY A 202 -4.53 -7.00 -19.69
CA GLY A 202 -3.89 -7.01 -18.37
C GLY A 202 -4.57 -6.20 -17.26
N CYS A 203 -5.78 -5.72 -17.50
CA CYS A 203 -6.59 -5.01 -16.49
C CYS A 203 -7.52 -6.00 -15.80
N THR A 204 -7.36 -6.18 -14.51
CA THR A 204 -8.33 -6.89 -13.70
C THR A 204 -9.48 -5.99 -13.32
N ARG A 205 -10.67 -6.40 -13.72
CA ARG A 205 -11.87 -5.96 -12.99
C ARG A 205 -11.98 -6.78 -11.71
N VAL A 206 -12.62 -6.18 -10.70
CA VAL A 206 -12.93 -6.92 -9.47
C VAL A 206 -13.81 -8.13 -9.76
N ASP A 207 -13.54 -9.21 -9.07
CA ASP A 207 -14.20 -10.50 -9.21
C ASP A 207 -14.64 -11.04 -7.83
N LYS A 208 -15.21 -12.24 -7.82
CA LYS A 208 -15.63 -12.89 -6.59
C LYS A 208 -14.50 -13.02 -5.57
N GLY A 209 -13.29 -13.34 -6.02
CA GLY A 209 -12.12 -13.46 -5.14
C GLY A 209 -11.72 -12.14 -4.53
N CYS A 210 -11.81 -11.04 -5.27
CA CYS A 210 -11.60 -9.69 -4.73
C CYS A 210 -12.58 -9.39 -3.59
N ALA A 211 -13.88 -9.64 -3.79
CA ALA A 211 -14.89 -9.38 -2.77
C ALA A 211 -14.62 -10.15 -1.47
N LEU A 212 -14.32 -11.45 -1.58
CA LEU A 212 -14.01 -12.31 -0.44
C LEU A 212 -12.72 -11.89 0.28
N ALA A 213 -11.65 -11.60 -0.47
CA ALA A 213 -10.37 -11.22 0.12
C ALA A 213 -10.43 -9.86 0.83
N PHE A 214 -11.13 -8.86 0.26
CA PHE A 214 -11.28 -7.56 0.91
C PHE A 214 -12.28 -7.60 2.09
N LYS A 215 -13.30 -8.49 2.05
CA LYS A 215 -14.12 -8.77 3.23
C LYS A 215 -13.30 -9.36 4.35
N ALA A 216 -12.43 -10.35 4.06
CA ALA A 216 -11.52 -10.93 5.04
C ALA A 216 -10.62 -9.87 5.67
N ARG A 217 -10.04 -8.95 4.85
CA ARG A 217 -9.15 -7.89 5.33
C ARG A 217 -9.85 -6.92 6.28
N ILE A 218 -11.03 -6.41 5.91
CA ILE A 218 -11.73 -5.47 6.80
C ILE A 218 -12.24 -6.16 8.07
N ALA A 219 -12.70 -7.41 8.00
CA ALA A 219 -13.10 -8.16 9.16
C ALA A 219 -11.92 -8.37 10.12
N LEU A 220 -10.75 -8.74 9.61
CA LEU A 220 -9.53 -8.84 10.40
C LEU A 220 -9.15 -7.51 11.06
N TYR A 221 -9.29 -6.38 10.33
CA TYR A 221 -8.98 -5.04 10.85
C TYR A 221 -9.97 -4.56 11.92
N GLN A 222 -11.19 -5.08 11.91
CA GLN A 222 -12.22 -4.78 12.91
C GLN A 222 -12.33 -5.87 14.00
N TYR A 223 -11.41 -6.83 14.03
CA TYR A 223 -11.32 -7.94 15.01
C TYR A 223 -12.47 -8.96 14.92
N ASP A 224 -13.19 -8.98 13.79
CA ASP A 224 -14.23 -9.97 13.51
C ASP A 224 -13.56 -11.24 12.93
N TYR A 225 -12.76 -11.91 13.75
CA TYR A 225 -11.90 -13.02 13.32
C TYR A 225 -12.66 -14.18 12.70
N GLN A 226 -13.89 -14.47 13.15
CA GLN A 226 -14.71 -15.53 12.55
C GLN A 226 -15.07 -15.18 11.10
N ILE A 227 -15.55 -13.96 10.84
CA ILE A 227 -15.88 -13.48 9.48
C ILE A 227 -14.62 -13.43 8.63
N ALA A 228 -13.48 -13.01 9.20
CA ALA A 228 -12.22 -12.96 8.50
C ALA A 228 -11.76 -14.35 8.05
N ALA A 229 -11.82 -15.35 8.93
CA ALA A 229 -11.47 -16.74 8.63
C ALA A 229 -12.40 -17.34 7.56
N GLU A 230 -13.70 -17.14 7.68
CA GLU A 230 -14.70 -17.65 6.73
C GLU A 230 -14.51 -17.04 5.33
N ALA A 231 -14.35 -15.73 5.24
CA ALA A 231 -14.17 -15.03 3.97
C ALA A 231 -12.83 -15.39 3.30
N ALA A 232 -11.73 -15.46 4.07
CA ALA A 232 -10.44 -15.90 3.56
C ALA A 232 -10.50 -17.36 3.07
N LYS A 233 -11.12 -18.26 3.84
CA LYS A 233 -11.32 -19.65 3.45
C LYS A 233 -12.14 -19.77 2.16
N ALA A 234 -13.25 -19.01 2.05
CA ALA A 234 -14.06 -18.99 0.85
C ALA A 234 -13.27 -18.50 -0.38
N CYS A 235 -12.35 -17.54 -0.21
CA CYS A 235 -11.45 -17.12 -1.28
C CYS A 235 -10.46 -18.24 -1.67
N MET A 236 -9.90 -18.94 -0.69
CA MET A 236 -9.01 -20.09 -0.92
C MET A 236 -9.73 -21.21 -1.68
N ASP A 237 -10.98 -21.50 -1.30
CA ASP A 237 -11.81 -22.58 -1.89
C ASP A 237 -12.26 -22.32 -3.33
N LEU A 238 -12.09 -21.09 -3.84
CA LEU A 238 -12.28 -20.82 -5.27
C LEU A 238 -11.27 -21.57 -6.14
N ASN A 239 -10.13 -21.99 -5.59
CA ASN A 239 -9.02 -22.63 -6.30
C ASN A 239 -8.58 -21.88 -7.56
N LYS A 240 -8.80 -20.56 -7.58
CA LYS A 240 -8.42 -19.67 -8.68
C LYS A 240 -7.01 -19.14 -8.53
N TYR A 241 -6.61 -18.86 -7.30
CA TYR A 241 -5.33 -18.24 -6.97
C TYR A 241 -4.36 -19.26 -6.39
N SER A 242 -3.07 -19.01 -6.59
CA SER A 242 -2.00 -19.81 -6.02
C SER A 242 -0.76 -18.93 -5.79
N LEU A 243 0.15 -19.36 -4.93
CA LEU A 243 1.43 -18.70 -4.80
C LEU A 243 2.21 -18.78 -6.12
N PHE A 244 2.88 -17.70 -6.48
CA PHE A 244 3.69 -17.65 -7.70
C PHE A 244 5.01 -18.40 -7.51
N TYR A 245 5.34 -19.26 -8.48
CA TYR A 245 6.59 -19.97 -8.59
C TYR A 245 7.26 -19.66 -9.93
N ALA A 246 8.47 -19.14 -9.88
CA ALA A 246 9.30 -18.94 -11.07
C ALA A 246 9.88 -20.27 -11.55
N SER A 247 10.05 -20.43 -12.86
CA SER A 247 10.63 -21.65 -13.45
C SER A 247 12.12 -21.80 -13.17
N ALA A 248 12.83 -20.66 -12.96
CA ALA A 248 14.25 -20.58 -12.62
C ALA A 248 14.56 -19.22 -12.00
N LYS A 249 15.71 -19.11 -11.35
CA LYS A 249 16.24 -17.81 -10.91
C LYS A 249 16.53 -16.92 -12.11
N ASP A 250 16.27 -15.62 -11.96
CA ASP A 250 16.58 -14.63 -13.00
C ASP A 250 18.09 -14.25 -13.02
N SER A 251 18.48 -13.34 -13.91
CA SER A 251 19.87 -12.86 -14.04
C SER A 251 20.40 -12.12 -12.80
N TYR A 252 19.53 -11.80 -11.83
CA TYR A 252 19.87 -11.23 -10.52
C TYR A 252 19.92 -12.28 -9.42
N GLY A 253 19.73 -13.55 -9.73
CA GLY A 253 19.65 -14.64 -8.76
C GLY A 253 18.34 -14.64 -7.95
N ARG A 254 17.34 -13.84 -8.33
CA ARG A 254 16.07 -13.76 -7.62
C ARG A 254 15.22 -15.00 -7.91
N GLY A 255 14.73 -15.61 -6.84
CA GLY A 255 13.75 -16.69 -6.90
C GLY A 255 12.31 -16.18 -7.07
N SER A 256 11.36 -17.04 -6.78
CA SER A 256 9.92 -16.79 -6.98
C SER A 256 9.43 -15.51 -6.29
N TYR A 257 9.83 -15.28 -5.03
CA TYR A 257 9.43 -14.08 -4.30
C TYR A 257 9.92 -12.80 -4.98
N GLY A 258 11.20 -12.72 -5.33
CA GLY A 258 11.76 -11.50 -5.92
C GLY A 258 11.23 -11.22 -7.34
N GLN A 259 11.06 -12.28 -8.14
CA GLN A 259 10.53 -12.15 -9.50
C GLN A 259 9.06 -11.71 -9.54
N LEU A 260 8.25 -12.11 -8.55
CA LEU A 260 6.85 -11.70 -8.44
C LEU A 260 6.67 -10.18 -8.59
N PHE A 261 7.57 -9.39 -8.01
CA PHE A 261 7.50 -7.92 -8.01
C PHE A 261 8.20 -7.25 -9.20
N GLN A 262 8.81 -8.05 -10.08
CA GLN A 262 9.44 -7.56 -11.32
C GLN A 262 8.50 -7.59 -12.53
N LEU A 263 7.36 -8.26 -12.41
CA LEU A 263 6.42 -8.45 -13.50
C LEU A 263 5.59 -7.18 -13.73
N THR A 264 5.29 -6.91 -14.99
CA THR A 264 4.41 -5.81 -15.43
C THR A 264 2.97 -6.27 -15.66
N SER A 265 2.74 -7.56 -15.52
CA SER A 265 1.43 -8.20 -15.68
C SER A 265 1.03 -8.93 -14.41
N MET A 266 -0.24 -9.25 -14.33
CA MET A 266 -0.77 -10.06 -13.24
C MET A 266 -0.24 -11.49 -13.27
N THR A 267 -0.16 -12.08 -12.09
CA THR A 267 0.24 -13.49 -11.89
C THR A 267 -0.91 -14.29 -11.30
N CYS A 268 -0.71 -15.60 -11.17
CA CYS A 268 -1.63 -16.48 -10.45
C CYS A 268 -1.81 -16.10 -8.96
N GLU A 269 -0.90 -15.29 -8.41
CA GLU A 269 -0.96 -14.82 -7.02
C GLU A 269 -1.70 -13.49 -6.89
N THR A 270 -1.84 -12.70 -7.96
CA THR A 270 -2.46 -11.39 -7.93
C THR A 270 -3.99 -11.52 -7.86
N ILE A 271 -4.60 -10.97 -6.82
CA ILE A 271 -6.06 -10.89 -6.66
C ILE A 271 -6.57 -9.56 -7.18
N PHE A 272 -5.96 -8.45 -6.76
CA PHE A 272 -6.29 -7.12 -7.24
C PHE A 272 -5.06 -6.23 -7.32
N SER A 273 -4.90 -5.57 -8.47
CA SER A 273 -3.82 -4.61 -8.70
C SER A 273 -4.28 -3.47 -9.60
N ILE A 274 -3.61 -2.34 -9.48
CA ILE A 274 -3.75 -1.22 -10.42
C ILE A 274 -2.55 -1.28 -11.35
N PRO A 275 -2.76 -1.52 -12.65
CA PRO A 275 -1.68 -1.56 -13.63
C PRO A 275 -1.11 -0.16 -13.86
N HIS A 276 0.15 -0.10 -14.23
CA HIS A 276 0.83 1.12 -14.68
C HIS A 276 1.51 0.92 -16.02
N SER A 277 1.54 1.97 -16.81
CA SER A 277 2.26 2.00 -18.08
C SER A 277 2.85 3.39 -18.32
N ASN A 278 4.16 3.48 -18.42
CA ASN A 278 4.85 4.73 -18.77
C ASN A 278 4.55 5.20 -20.22
N GLU A 279 3.99 4.33 -21.05
CA GLU A 279 3.63 4.62 -22.44
C GLU A 279 2.17 5.07 -22.59
N LEU A 280 1.27 4.54 -21.78
CA LEU A 280 -0.17 4.80 -21.87
C LEU A 280 -0.64 5.88 -20.88
N GLU A 281 0.00 5.98 -19.73
CA GLU A 281 -0.29 6.98 -18.71
C GLU A 281 0.60 8.21 -18.91
N ILE A 282 0.31 8.99 -19.94
CA ILE A 282 1.06 10.21 -20.28
C ILE A 282 0.18 11.44 -20.16
N ASP A 283 0.79 12.58 -19.77
CA ASP A 283 0.13 13.87 -19.77
C ASP A 283 0.07 14.50 -21.17
N SER A 284 -0.48 15.71 -21.28
CA SER A 284 -0.58 16.45 -22.56
C SER A 284 0.78 16.73 -23.23
N ASP A 285 1.86 16.69 -22.46
CA ASP A 285 3.23 16.94 -22.92
C ASP A 285 3.97 15.62 -23.21
N GLY A 286 3.28 14.48 -23.12
CA GLY A 286 3.85 13.13 -23.34
C GLY A 286 4.72 12.62 -22.20
N LYS A 287 4.61 13.19 -20.99
CA LYS A 287 5.35 12.73 -19.81
C LYS A 287 4.56 11.67 -19.05
N PRO A 288 5.24 10.62 -18.51
CA PRO A 288 4.57 9.63 -17.68
C PRO A 288 3.91 10.26 -16.45
N MET A 289 2.66 9.88 -16.19
CA MET A 289 1.90 10.24 -14.98
C MET A 289 2.08 9.22 -13.86
N THR A 290 2.76 8.10 -14.11
CA THR A 290 3.07 7.07 -13.13
C THR A 290 3.94 7.60 -11.99
N PRO A 291 3.92 6.97 -10.79
CA PRO A 291 4.68 7.47 -9.65
C PRO A 291 6.18 7.56 -9.91
N ALA A 292 6.79 8.64 -9.46
CA ALA A 292 8.22 8.86 -9.61
C ALA A 292 9.06 7.81 -8.86
N ALA A 293 10.09 7.28 -9.54
CA ALA A 293 10.99 6.24 -9.01
C ALA A 293 12.30 6.80 -8.42
N GLY A 294 12.61 8.07 -8.65
CA GLY A 294 13.92 8.66 -8.34
C GLY A 294 14.43 8.48 -6.91
N SER A 295 13.53 8.38 -5.93
CA SER A 295 13.90 8.18 -4.51
C SER A 295 14.35 6.76 -4.18
N PHE A 296 14.07 5.78 -5.05
CA PHE A 296 14.45 4.37 -4.88
C PHE A 296 15.74 4.02 -5.64
N ILE A 297 16.11 4.84 -6.61
CA ILE A 297 17.28 4.61 -7.46
C ILE A 297 18.55 5.06 -6.72
N PRO A 298 19.63 4.24 -6.68
CA PRO A 298 20.92 4.63 -6.12
C PRO A 298 21.47 5.92 -6.73
N ARG A 299 22.25 6.66 -5.95
CA ARG A 299 22.87 7.92 -6.40
C ARG A 299 23.86 7.69 -7.54
N SER A 300 24.61 6.59 -7.50
CA SER A 300 25.55 6.20 -8.56
C SER A 300 24.81 5.89 -9.86
N ALA A 301 23.56 5.44 -9.82
CA ALA A 301 22.66 5.30 -10.97
C ALA A 301 21.92 6.60 -11.31
N GLY A 302 22.26 7.73 -10.67
CA GLY A 302 21.67 9.05 -10.91
C GLY A 302 20.36 9.31 -10.17
N GLY A 303 19.93 8.47 -9.22
CA GLY A 303 18.79 8.70 -8.36
C GLY A 303 19.07 9.65 -7.20
N THR A 304 18.07 9.86 -6.34
CA THR A 304 18.24 10.60 -5.08
C THR A 304 18.48 9.69 -3.89
N HIS A 305 18.13 8.40 -4.02
CA HIS A 305 18.23 7.36 -3.00
C HIS A 305 17.75 7.85 -1.62
N ASN A 306 16.54 8.40 -1.59
CA ASN A 306 16.00 9.05 -0.41
C ASN A 306 15.08 8.13 0.41
N ALA A 307 14.53 7.09 -0.20
CA ALA A 307 13.67 6.08 0.41
C ALA A 307 14.45 4.77 0.56
N GLN A 308 14.56 4.27 1.77
CA GLN A 308 15.37 3.10 2.12
C GLN A 308 14.61 2.19 3.07
N PRO A 309 14.77 0.87 2.97
CA PRO A 309 14.31 -0.01 4.03
C PRO A 309 15.16 0.20 5.29
N SER A 310 14.53 0.05 6.45
CA SER A 310 15.14 0.35 7.75
C SER A 310 16.05 -0.78 8.26
N TRP A 311 16.86 -0.52 9.27
CA TRP A 311 17.57 -1.53 10.02
C TRP A 311 16.62 -2.43 10.80
N GLU A 312 15.51 -1.88 11.29
CA GLU A 312 14.46 -2.60 11.99
C GLU A 312 13.86 -3.70 11.10
N LEU A 313 13.60 -3.40 9.83
CA LEU A 313 13.14 -4.41 8.87
C LEU A 313 14.26 -5.43 8.56
N LEU A 314 15.52 -4.99 8.40
CA LEU A 314 16.63 -5.90 8.13
C LEU A 314 16.84 -6.89 9.27
N ALA A 315 16.70 -6.45 10.52
CA ALA A 315 16.92 -7.28 11.70
C ALA A 315 15.88 -8.40 11.86
N VAL A 316 14.61 -8.17 11.51
CA VAL A 316 13.52 -9.15 11.74
C VAL A 316 13.50 -10.34 10.79
N TYR A 317 14.24 -10.29 9.67
CA TYR A 317 14.41 -11.49 8.85
C TYR A 317 15.14 -12.57 9.65
N GLU A 318 14.65 -13.81 9.56
CA GLU A 318 15.31 -14.96 10.15
C GLU A 318 16.59 -15.33 9.39
N MET A 319 17.41 -16.16 10.01
CA MET A 319 18.46 -16.89 9.31
C MET A 319 17.84 -18.00 8.45
N ALA A 320 18.56 -18.50 7.46
CA ALA A 320 18.09 -19.57 6.59
C ALA A 320 17.73 -20.86 7.33
N ASN A 321 18.24 -21.04 8.57
CA ASN A 321 17.90 -22.16 9.45
C ASN A 321 16.63 -21.92 10.30
N GLY A 322 15.92 -20.80 10.08
CA GLY A 322 14.67 -20.45 10.77
C GLY A 322 14.82 -19.80 12.13
N LYS A 323 16.05 -19.57 12.60
CA LYS A 323 16.31 -18.86 13.87
C LYS A 323 16.29 -17.35 13.66
N THR A 324 15.86 -16.61 14.67
CA THR A 324 16.07 -15.17 14.71
C THR A 324 17.56 -14.87 14.94
N ILE A 325 17.99 -13.66 14.57
CA ILE A 325 19.43 -13.31 14.59
C ILE A 325 20.04 -13.29 16.00
N ASP A 326 19.23 -13.08 17.03
CA ASP A 326 19.61 -13.06 18.44
C ASP A 326 19.60 -14.45 19.09
N GLU A 327 19.01 -15.46 18.44
CA GLU A 327 18.97 -16.80 19.00
C GLU A 327 20.35 -17.48 19.03
N PRO A 328 20.69 -18.20 20.11
CA PRO A 328 21.92 -18.98 20.18
C PRO A 328 22.03 -20.00 19.03
N GLY A 329 23.16 -19.97 18.31
CA GLY A 329 23.40 -20.85 17.17
C GLY A 329 22.65 -20.46 15.91
N SER A 330 22.19 -19.20 15.80
CA SER A 330 21.65 -18.62 14.56
C SER A 330 22.70 -18.57 13.46
N GLY A 331 23.96 -18.33 13.81
CA GLY A 331 25.06 -18.12 12.87
C GLY A 331 25.09 -16.71 12.29
N PHE A 332 24.38 -15.77 12.90
CA PHE A 332 24.34 -14.38 12.44
C PHE A 332 25.70 -13.67 12.61
N ASP A 333 26.12 -12.98 11.56
CA ASP A 333 27.30 -12.12 11.57
C ASP A 333 26.88 -10.65 11.43
N PRO A 334 27.03 -9.81 12.47
CA PRO A 334 26.67 -8.40 12.41
C PRO A 334 27.53 -7.58 11.41
N HIS A 335 28.72 -8.07 11.05
CA HIS A 335 29.57 -7.43 10.05
C HIS A 335 29.13 -7.76 8.62
N ASN A 336 28.32 -8.80 8.43
CA ASN A 336 27.71 -9.18 7.16
C ASN A 336 26.22 -9.54 7.33
N PRO A 337 25.35 -8.59 7.70
CA PRO A 337 23.99 -8.87 8.14
C PRO A 337 23.06 -9.39 7.03
N PHE A 338 23.54 -9.46 5.80
CA PHE A 338 22.80 -9.98 4.64
C PHE A 338 23.07 -11.45 4.36
N ALA A 339 24.16 -12.02 4.91
CA ALA A 339 24.57 -13.39 4.62
C ALA A 339 23.76 -14.41 5.42
N GLY A 340 23.43 -15.54 4.78
CA GLY A 340 22.81 -16.68 5.45
C GLY A 340 21.38 -16.46 5.93
N ARG A 341 20.68 -15.46 5.40
CA ARG A 341 19.32 -15.05 5.81
C ARG A 341 18.22 -15.81 5.05
N ASP A 342 17.00 -15.70 5.55
CA ASP A 342 15.79 -16.01 4.79
C ASP A 342 15.91 -15.40 3.37
N PRO A 343 15.63 -16.16 2.31
CA PRO A 343 15.85 -15.69 0.93
C PRO A 343 15.16 -14.38 0.60
N ARG A 344 14.05 -14.04 1.27
CA ARG A 344 13.33 -12.77 1.08
C ARG A 344 14.15 -11.56 1.52
N CYS A 345 15.11 -11.74 2.45
CA CYS A 345 15.97 -10.64 2.89
C CYS A 345 16.73 -10.02 1.70
N CYS A 346 17.51 -10.83 0.97
CA CYS A 346 18.28 -10.36 -0.19
C CYS A 346 17.41 -10.11 -1.44
N GLN A 347 16.11 -10.44 -1.40
CA GLN A 347 15.14 -10.08 -2.45
C GLN A 347 14.34 -8.80 -2.08
N THR A 348 14.41 -8.37 -0.83
CA THR A 348 13.88 -7.07 -0.38
C THR A 348 14.99 -6.02 -0.30
N PHE A 349 16.17 -6.41 0.15
CA PHE A 349 17.36 -5.57 0.24
C PHE A 349 18.37 -5.95 -0.85
N VAL A 350 19.07 -4.96 -1.37
CA VAL A 350 20.26 -5.18 -2.19
C VAL A 350 21.45 -5.36 -1.26
N ALA A 351 22.07 -6.53 -1.26
CA ALA A 351 23.29 -6.75 -0.51
C ALA A 351 24.46 -5.97 -1.11
N PRO A 352 25.47 -5.52 -0.31
CA PRO A 352 26.65 -4.87 -0.83
C PRO A 352 27.38 -5.74 -1.87
N GLY A 353 27.68 -5.17 -3.03
CA GLY A 353 28.28 -5.86 -4.18
C GLY A 353 27.29 -6.37 -5.22
N GLU A 354 25.99 -6.35 -4.91
CA GLU A 354 24.95 -6.80 -5.82
C GLU A 354 24.50 -5.69 -6.78
N LYS A 355 23.89 -6.09 -7.90
CA LYS A 355 23.43 -5.20 -8.96
C LYS A 355 22.01 -4.67 -8.67
N VAL A 356 21.78 -3.37 -8.91
CA VAL A 356 20.46 -2.72 -8.93
C VAL A 356 20.48 -1.51 -9.88
N CYS A 357 19.43 -1.29 -10.66
CA CYS A 357 19.38 -0.19 -11.64
C CYS A 357 20.64 -0.09 -12.51
N ASN A 358 21.15 -1.23 -12.97
CA ASN A 358 22.39 -1.33 -13.77
C ASN A 358 23.64 -0.71 -13.10
N ILE A 359 23.69 -0.64 -11.76
CA ILE A 359 24.88 -0.27 -10.99
C ILE A 359 25.16 -1.33 -9.92
N GLU A 360 26.44 -1.59 -9.61
CA GLU A 360 26.80 -2.35 -8.40
C GLU A 360 26.50 -1.49 -7.17
N TRP A 361 25.69 -1.99 -6.25
CA TRP A 361 25.41 -1.31 -4.98
C TRP A 361 26.50 -1.61 -3.96
N ASN A 362 27.20 -0.60 -3.49
CA ASN A 362 28.18 -0.81 -2.41
C ASN A 362 28.30 0.44 -1.52
N PRO A 363 27.71 0.46 -0.31
CA PRO A 363 27.78 1.59 0.60
C PRO A 363 29.07 1.62 1.44
N ALA A 364 29.93 0.60 1.36
CA ALA A 364 31.11 0.47 2.23
C ALA A 364 32.04 1.68 2.12
N PRO A 365 32.61 2.16 3.26
CA PRO A 365 33.45 3.36 3.28
C PRO A 365 34.77 3.26 2.50
N ASP A 366 35.24 2.03 2.23
CA ASP A 366 36.47 1.73 1.48
C ASP A 366 36.26 1.59 -0.03
N LYS A 367 35.03 1.79 -0.54
CA LYS A 367 34.66 1.61 -1.94
C LYS A 367 34.43 2.95 -2.64
N PRO A 368 35.50 3.66 -3.10
CA PRO A 368 35.36 4.95 -3.76
C PRO A 368 34.79 4.85 -5.18
N GLU A 369 34.87 3.67 -5.79
CA GLU A 369 34.37 3.38 -7.14
C GLU A 369 33.42 2.18 -7.12
N THR A 370 32.55 2.12 -8.12
CA THR A 370 31.58 1.04 -8.32
C THR A 370 31.42 0.76 -9.82
N TYR A 371 30.98 -0.45 -10.17
CA TYR A 371 30.82 -0.84 -11.57
C TYR A 371 29.46 -0.41 -12.12
N ASP A 372 29.49 0.30 -13.25
CA ASP A 372 28.30 0.67 -14.01
C ASP A 372 28.13 -0.33 -15.17
N TYR A 373 27.12 -1.22 -15.03
CA TYR A 373 26.84 -2.28 -16.00
C TYR A 373 26.33 -1.74 -17.34
N GLU A 374 25.67 -0.57 -17.33
CA GLU A 374 25.18 0.07 -18.55
C GLU A 374 26.32 0.75 -19.31
N ALA A 375 27.23 1.42 -18.59
CA ALA A 375 28.40 2.07 -19.17
C ALA A 375 29.56 1.10 -19.39
N GLY A 376 29.53 -0.11 -18.81
CA GLY A 376 30.60 -1.13 -18.91
C GLY A 376 31.92 -0.73 -18.27
N LYS A 377 31.92 0.11 -17.22
CA LYS A 377 33.14 0.65 -16.59
C LYS A 377 32.95 1.00 -15.12
N MET A 378 34.08 1.18 -14.42
CA MET A 378 34.12 1.75 -13.09
C MET A 378 33.75 3.24 -13.13
N VAL A 379 32.95 3.68 -12.18
CA VAL A 379 32.54 5.08 -12.00
C VAL A 379 32.67 5.46 -10.51
N THR A 380 32.70 6.77 -10.22
CA THR A 380 32.70 7.24 -8.83
C THR A 380 31.49 6.71 -8.07
N ASN A 381 31.72 6.06 -6.95
CA ASN A 381 30.67 5.54 -6.08
C ASN A 381 30.08 6.66 -5.21
N LYS A 382 28.94 7.23 -5.65
CA LYS A 382 28.21 8.26 -4.91
C LYS A 382 27.41 7.71 -3.73
N ASP A 383 27.33 6.39 -3.60
CA ASP A 383 26.62 5.70 -2.50
C ASP A 383 27.57 5.27 -1.38
N SER A 384 28.92 5.39 -1.56
CA SER A 384 29.91 5.06 -0.53
C SER A 384 29.81 6.00 0.68
N LYS A 385 29.76 5.42 1.87
CA LYS A 385 29.80 6.16 3.15
C LYS A 385 31.16 6.82 3.43
N GLY A 386 32.21 6.46 2.72
CA GLY A 386 33.54 7.08 2.78
C GLY A 386 33.82 8.09 1.65
N GLY A 387 32.91 8.27 0.71
CA GLY A 387 33.05 9.19 -0.43
C GLY A 387 32.72 10.64 -0.09
N SER A 388 32.91 11.52 -1.09
CA SER A 388 32.57 12.96 -1.00
C SER A 388 31.08 13.20 -0.77
N ASP A 389 30.22 12.26 -1.21
CA ASP A 389 28.77 12.32 -1.07
C ASP A 389 28.23 11.62 0.20
N ALA A 390 29.09 11.23 1.15
CA ALA A 390 28.73 10.49 2.35
C ALA A 390 27.58 11.14 3.16
N ALA A 391 27.47 12.46 3.14
CA ALA A 391 26.39 13.21 3.76
C ALA A 391 25.03 13.07 3.04
N ASN A 392 25.04 12.65 1.79
CA ASN A 392 23.88 12.61 0.90
C ASN A 392 23.49 11.21 0.42
N CYS A 393 24.29 10.18 0.72
CA CYS A 393 23.98 8.77 0.38
C CYS A 393 23.09 8.12 1.44
N SER A 394 22.83 6.82 1.33
CA SER A 394 22.05 6.06 2.31
C SER A 394 22.58 6.27 3.74
N TYR A 395 21.70 6.63 4.67
CA TYR A 395 22.09 6.83 6.06
C TYR A 395 22.34 5.51 6.79
N ASN A 396 21.61 4.48 6.41
CA ASN A 396 21.69 3.16 7.04
C ASN A 396 22.39 2.10 6.18
N GLY A 397 22.94 2.48 5.01
CA GLY A 397 23.62 1.55 4.11
C GLY A 397 22.70 0.55 3.43
N CYS A 398 21.39 0.71 3.51
CA CYS A 398 20.41 -0.17 2.88
C CYS A 398 19.92 0.39 1.54
N CYS A 399 19.57 -0.51 0.63
CA CYS A 399 18.96 -0.22 -0.66
C CYS A 399 17.81 -1.20 -0.91
N LEU A 400 16.70 -0.72 -1.44
CA LEU A 400 15.54 -1.54 -1.77
C LEU A 400 15.80 -2.32 -3.06
N ALA A 401 15.53 -3.63 -3.02
CA ALA A 401 15.54 -4.51 -4.20
C ALA A 401 14.12 -4.84 -4.68
N LYS A 402 13.18 -5.02 -3.73
CA LYS A 402 11.81 -5.45 -4.00
C LYS A 402 11.09 -4.49 -4.95
N GLY A 403 10.72 -4.98 -6.12
CA GLY A 403 10.01 -4.20 -7.14
C GLY A 403 10.84 -3.12 -7.85
N VAL A 404 12.11 -2.92 -7.49
CA VAL A 404 12.98 -1.96 -8.19
C VAL A 404 13.47 -2.55 -9.50
N ARG A 405 13.32 -1.81 -10.61
CA ARG A 405 13.63 -2.26 -11.97
C ARG A 405 14.73 -1.44 -12.62
N ASP A 406 15.49 -2.06 -13.52
CA ASP A 406 16.54 -1.36 -14.30
C ASP A 406 15.97 -0.26 -15.19
N SER A 407 14.76 -0.45 -15.74
CA SER A 407 14.04 0.54 -16.55
C SER A 407 13.85 1.88 -15.83
N TRP A 408 13.76 1.86 -14.50
CA TRP A 408 13.60 3.09 -13.71
C TRP A 408 14.80 4.03 -13.80
N ARG A 409 16.01 3.50 -14.08
CA ARG A 409 17.21 4.33 -14.24
C ARG A 409 17.05 5.37 -15.36
N SER A 410 16.47 4.98 -16.47
CA SER A 410 16.23 5.85 -17.63
C SER A 410 14.88 6.56 -17.56
N SER A 411 13.79 5.84 -17.27
CA SER A 411 12.44 6.42 -17.26
C SER A 411 12.18 7.38 -16.11
N ARG A 412 12.78 7.11 -14.93
CA ARG A 412 12.52 7.81 -13.65
C ARG A 412 11.12 7.58 -13.09
N PHE A 413 10.34 6.67 -13.65
CA PHE A 413 8.98 6.36 -13.25
C PHE A 413 8.80 4.87 -13.00
N LYS A 414 7.84 4.54 -12.13
CA LYS A 414 7.46 3.15 -11.84
C LYS A 414 6.52 2.65 -12.92
N ASP A 415 6.80 1.51 -13.49
CA ASP A 415 6.02 0.85 -14.54
C ASP A 415 5.48 -0.53 -14.13
N ASN A 416 5.70 -0.92 -12.88
CA ASN A 416 5.13 -2.13 -12.31
C ASN A 416 3.77 -1.85 -11.66
N PRO A 417 2.82 -2.81 -11.72
CA PRO A 417 1.51 -2.66 -11.10
C PRO A 417 1.63 -2.50 -9.58
N VAL A 418 0.71 -1.72 -9.01
CA VAL A 418 0.54 -1.66 -7.56
C VAL A 418 -0.41 -2.77 -7.14
N VAL A 419 0.12 -3.78 -6.47
CA VAL A 419 -0.66 -4.90 -5.96
C VAL A 419 -1.33 -4.50 -4.65
N LEU A 420 -2.67 -4.53 -4.62
CA LEU A 420 -3.47 -4.20 -3.44
C LEU A 420 -3.86 -5.44 -2.64
N MET A 421 -3.97 -6.58 -3.32
CA MET A 421 -4.32 -7.86 -2.71
C MET A 421 -3.66 -8.99 -3.48
N ARG A 422 -3.01 -9.90 -2.77
CA ARG A 422 -2.43 -11.12 -3.34
C ARG A 422 -2.67 -12.33 -2.44
N TYR A 423 -2.54 -13.50 -3.00
CA TYR A 423 -2.96 -14.75 -2.35
C TYR A 423 -2.18 -15.06 -1.06
N ALA A 424 -0.90 -14.69 -0.98
CA ALA A 424 -0.14 -14.84 0.25
C ALA A 424 -0.76 -14.05 1.43
N ASP A 425 -1.31 -12.85 1.19
CA ASP A 425 -2.01 -12.11 2.25
C ASP A 425 -3.29 -12.83 2.69
N VAL A 426 -4.05 -13.44 1.76
CA VAL A 426 -5.24 -14.24 2.10
C VAL A 426 -4.87 -15.42 3.00
N LEU A 427 -3.80 -16.15 2.66
CA LEU A 427 -3.31 -17.26 3.48
C LEU A 427 -2.94 -16.80 4.89
N LEU A 428 -2.21 -15.69 5.00
CA LEU A 428 -1.78 -15.15 6.29
C LEU A 428 -2.95 -14.52 7.07
N MET A 429 -3.96 -13.92 6.42
CA MET A 429 -5.17 -13.46 7.08
C MET A 429 -6.00 -14.60 7.64
N TYR A 430 -6.14 -15.71 6.90
CA TYR A 430 -6.80 -16.92 7.39
C TYR A 430 -6.08 -17.48 8.62
N ALA A 431 -4.77 -17.66 8.51
CA ALA A 431 -3.95 -18.18 9.61
C ALA A 431 -4.08 -17.30 10.87
N GLU A 432 -3.97 -15.97 10.71
CA GLU A 432 -4.10 -15.03 11.82
C GLU A 432 -5.47 -15.11 12.50
N ALA A 433 -6.55 -15.06 11.72
CA ALA A 433 -7.90 -15.13 12.26
C ALA A 433 -8.13 -16.42 13.06
N LYS A 434 -7.65 -17.56 12.55
CA LYS A 434 -7.72 -18.86 13.23
C LYS A 434 -6.86 -18.90 14.50
N ILE A 435 -5.69 -18.29 14.49
CA ILE A 435 -4.81 -18.18 15.67
C ILE A 435 -5.51 -17.34 16.75
N GLU A 436 -6.07 -16.19 16.39
CA GLU A 436 -6.76 -15.32 17.37
C GLU A 436 -8.01 -15.99 17.97
N LEU A 437 -8.71 -16.83 17.20
CA LEU A 437 -9.81 -17.67 17.68
C LEU A 437 -9.35 -18.89 18.49
N ASN A 438 -8.06 -19.12 18.63
CA ASN A 438 -7.50 -20.35 19.21
C ASN A 438 -8.02 -21.64 18.53
N GLN A 439 -8.19 -21.60 17.22
CA GLN A 439 -8.64 -22.69 16.37
C GLN A 439 -7.49 -23.18 15.47
N ILE A 440 -6.39 -23.55 16.10
CA ILE A 440 -5.14 -23.91 15.40
C ILE A 440 -5.24 -25.37 14.94
N ASP A 441 -5.21 -25.57 13.63
CA ASP A 441 -5.23 -26.88 12.98
C ASP A 441 -4.13 -26.98 11.88
N GLY A 442 -4.03 -28.10 11.21
CA GLY A 442 -3.04 -28.31 10.15
C GLY A 442 -3.15 -27.29 9.00
N THR A 443 -4.36 -26.80 8.70
CA THR A 443 -4.56 -25.81 7.62
C THR A 443 -3.91 -24.46 7.99
N VAL A 444 -3.92 -24.09 9.27
CA VAL A 444 -3.25 -22.87 9.76
C VAL A 444 -1.74 -22.94 9.50
N LEU A 445 -1.14 -24.08 9.87
CA LEU A 445 0.30 -24.32 9.64
C LEU A 445 0.63 -24.39 8.15
N ASP A 446 -0.22 -25.05 7.36
CA ASP A 446 -0.05 -25.13 5.92
C ASP A 446 -0.08 -23.76 5.24
N CYS A 447 -0.94 -22.84 5.67
CA CYS A 447 -1.00 -21.47 5.15
C CYS A 447 0.32 -20.72 5.40
N ILE A 448 0.86 -20.78 6.62
CA ILE A 448 2.14 -20.13 6.95
C ILE A 448 3.28 -20.82 6.20
N ASN A 449 3.32 -22.14 6.25
CA ASN A 449 4.39 -22.92 5.65
C ASN A 449 4.40 -22.87 4.12
N ALA A 450 3.25 -22.72 3.45
CA ALA A 450 3.20 -22.51 2.00
C ALA A 450 3.91 -21.21 1.59
N VAL A 451 3.68 -20.12 2.35
CA VAL A 451 4.36 -18.83 2.11
C VAL A 451 5.86 -18.97 2.34
N ARG A 452 6.28 -19.66 3.41
CA ARG A 452 7.69 -19.92 3.71
C ARG A 452 8.34 -20.80 2.64
N ALA A 453 7.74 -21.92 2.27
CA ALA A 453 8.26 -22.82 1.24
C ALA A 453 8.49 -22.10 -0.10
N ARG A 454 7.51 -21.24 -0.52
CA ARG A 454 7.66 -20.41 -1.72
C ARG A 454 8.87 -19.46 -1.62
N ALA A 455 9.14 -18.89 -0.46
CA ALA A 455 10.31 -18.03 -0.27
C ALA A 455 11.63 -18.76 -0.51
N TYR A 456 11.67 -20.05 -0.22
CA TYR A 456 12.81 -20.95 -0.45
C TYR A 456 12.80 -21.65 -1.82
N ASP A 457 11.86 -21.31 -2.70
CA ASP A 457 11.66 -21.92 -4.02
C ASP A 457 11.41 -23.44 -3.97
N VAL A 458 10.77 -23.92 -2.91
CA VAL A 458 10.44 -25.34 -2.70
C VAL A 458 8.94 -25.51 -2.48
N LYS A 459 8.45 -26.75 -2.59
CA LYS A 459 7.03 -27.05 -2.33
C LYS A 459 6.77 -27.17 -0.84
N LEU A 460 5.53 -26.91 -0.43
CA LEU A 460 5.07 -27.12 0.95
C LEU A 460 5.43 -28.53 1.50
N THR A 461 5.37 -29.54 0.63
CA THR A 461 5.66 -30.95 0.98
C THR A 461 7.13 -31.26 1.20
N ASP A 462 8.04 -30.36 0.79
CA ASP A 462 9.50 -30.57 0.88
C ASP A 462 10.02 -30.16 2.27
N VAL A 463 9.34 -30.68 3.29
CA VAL A 463 9.66 -30.43 4.71
C VAL A 463 11.13 -30.80 4.99
N GLY A 464 11.88 -29.87 5.55
CA GLY A 464 13.34 -30.02 5.74
C GLY A 464 14.17 -29.25 4.71
N SER A 465 13.57 -28.81 3.58
CA SER A 465 14.22 -27.90 2.63
C SER A 465 13.98 -26.42 2.94
N TYR A 466 13.13 -26.14 3.92
CA TYR A 466 12.87 -24.81 4.46
C TYR A 466 12.56 -24.93 5.96
N PRO A 467 12.69 -23.86 6.75
CA PRO A 467 12.41 -23.88 8.19
C PRO A 467 10.89 -23.87 8.46
N ALA A 468 10.27 -25.06 8.40
CA ALA A 468 8.84 -25.22 8.60
C ALA A 468 8.42 -24.90 10.04
N ILE A 469 7.30 -24.22 10.20
CA ILE A 469 6.67 -23.94 11.49
C ILE A 469 5.87 -25.16 11.92
N THR A 470 6.10 -25.63 13.16
CA THR A 470 5.47 -26.81 13.72
C THR A 470 4.78 -26.57 15.05
N THR A 471 5.04 -25.42 15.70
CA THR A 471 4.39 -25.06 16.96
C THR A 471 2.89 -24.86 16.78
N THR A 472 2.11 -25.27 17.75
CA THR A 472 0.66 -25.02 17.87
C THR A 472 0.33 -24.18 19.08
N ASP A 473 1.35 -23.71 19.82
CA ASP A 473 1.13 -22.74 20.90
C ASP A 473 0.66 -21.41 20.33
N GLN A 474 -0.46 -20.92 20.83
CA GLN A 474 -1.11 -19.71 20.30
C GLN A 474 -0.21 -18.47 20.42
N ALA A 475 0.48 -18.32 21.56
CA ALA A 475 1.28 -17.13 21.83
C ALA A 475 2.56 -17.11 20.96
N GLU A 476 3.23 -18.26 20.84
CA GLU A 476 4.36 -18.43 19.94
C GLU A 476 3.94 -18.24 18.48
N LEU A 477 2.87 -18.91 18.06
CA LEU A 477 2.42 -18.87 16.67
C LEU A 477 1.96 -17.46 16.26
N ARG A 478 1.39 -16.67 17.19
CA ARG A 478 1.09 -15.25 16.98
C ARG A 478 2.35 -14.44 16.70
N LYS A 479 3.44 -14.65 17.45
CA LYS A 479 4.74 -13.98 17.19
C LYS A 479 5.31 -14.38 15.84
N VAL A 480 5.29 -15.67 15.53
CA VAL A 480 5.72 -16.20 14.23
C VAL A 480 4.91 -15.56 13.08
N LEU A 481 3.59 -15.58 13.17
CA LEU A 481 2.72 -15.01 12.14
C LEU A 481 2.96 -13.52 11.92
N ARG A 482 3.08 -12.73 12.99
CA ARG A 482 3.34 -11.28 12.89
C ARG A 482 4.67 -11.01 12.19
N ARG A 483 5.72 -11.78 12.50
CA ARG A 483 6.99 -11.71 11.79
C ARG A 483 6.86 -12.17 10.33
N GLU A 484 6.18 -13.29 10.07
CA GLU A 484 5.96 -13.80 8.72
C GLU A 484 5.23 -12.77 7.85
N ARG A 485 4.16 -12.14 8.36
CA ARG A 485 3.48 -11.05 7.67
C ARG A 485 4.40 -9.88 7.36
N ARG A 486 5.22 -9.46 8.35
CA ARG A 486 6.13 -8.33 8.19
C ARG A 486 7.17 -8.57 7.09
N VAL A 487 7.81 -9.73 7.05
CA VAL A 487 8.86 -10.05 6.07
C VAL A 487 8.28 -10.38 4.70
N GLU A 488 7.14 -11.05 4.64
CA GLU A 488 6.47 -11.39 3.38
C GLU A 488 5.87 -10.16 2.69
N LEU A 489 5.19 -9.32 3.44
CA LEU A 489 4.42 -8.17 2.94
C LEU A 489 5.18 -6.84 3.07
N ALA A 490 6.49 -6.89 3.32
CA ALA A 490 7.34 -5.71 3.43
C ALA A 490 7.19 -4.80 2.19
N TRP A 491 7.01 -3.49 2.41
CA TRP A 491 6.88 -2.49 1.35
C TRP A 491 5.68 -2.68 0.40
N GLU A 492 4.55 -3.17 0.97
CA GLU A 492 3.26 -3.31 0.27
C GLU A 492 2.14 -2.48 0.92
N ASN A 493 2.47 -1.44 1.71
CA ASN A 493 1.54 -0.57 2.46
C ASN A 493 0.72 -1.27 3.55
N LEU A 494 1.13 -2.43 4.05
CA LEU A 494 0.35 -3.20 5.01
C LEU A 494 0.86 -3.07 6.46
N ARG A 495 2.15 -2.79 6.66
CA ARG A 495 2.76 -2.67 7.99
C ARG A 495 2.04 -1.68 8.89
N TYR A 496 1.63 -0.52 8.36
CA TYR A 496 0.89 0.50 9.11
C TYR A 496 -0.39 -0.07 9.74
N PHE A 497 -1.20 -0.75 8.93
CA PHE A 497 -2.47 -1.32 9.37
C PHE A 497 -2.26 -2.47 10.34
N ASP A 498 -1.20 -3.25 10.19
CA ASP A 498 -0.80 -4.29 11.13
C ASP A 498 -0.42 -3.67 12.49
N LEU A 499 0.35 -2.58 12.52
CA LEU A 499 0.68 -1.86 13.76
C LEU A 499 -0.56 -1.25 14.43
N VAL A 500 -1.50 -0.68 13.65
CA VAL A 500 -2.77 -0.15 14.17
C VAL A 500 -3.56 -1.25 14.88
N ARG A 501 -3.86 -2.34 14.17
CA ARG A 501 -4.74 -3.39 14.68
C ARG A 501 -4.12 -4.26 15.76
N TRP A 502 -2.79 -4.41 15.78
CA TRP A 502 -2.06 -5.07 16.85
C TRP A 502 -1.77 -4.16 18.05
N ARG A 503 -2.09 -2.87 17.96
CA ARG A 503 -1.81 -1.86 18.98
C ARG A 503 -0.32 -1.77 19.33
N GLN A 504 0.56 -1.84 18.32
CA GLN A 504 2.01 -1.90 18.47
C GLN A 504 2.77 -0.66 17.99
N PHE A 505 2.10 0.47 17.77
CA PHE A 505 2.82 1.70 17.44
C PHE A 505 3.69 2.21 18.58
N GLU A 506 3.28 2.00 19.84
CA GLU A 506 4.10 2.40 20.98
C GLU A 506 5.44 1.69 20.95
N ASN A 507 5.44 0.36 20.77
CA ASN A 507 6.66 -0.45 20.68
C ASN A 507 7.48 -0.06 19.43
N ALA A 508 6.84 0.08 18.27
CA ALA A 508 7.52 0.43 17.03
C ALA A 508 8.20 1.82 17.07
N PHE A 509 7.68 2.75 17.89
CA PHE A 509 8.19 4.12 17.99
C PHE A 509 8.87 4.44 19.33
N SER A 510 9.05 3.46 20.21
CA SER A 510 9.88 3.59 21.41
C SER A 510 11.36 3.72 21.08
N HIS A 511 11.78 3.22 19.91
CA HIS A 511 13.15 3.24 19.44
C HIS A 511 13.34 4.28 18.33
N ASN A 512 14.44 5.04 18.43
CA ASN A 512 14.82 6.02 17.43
C ASN A 512 15.36 5.36 16.15
N MET A 513 15.39 6.12 15.07
CA MET A 513 16.00 5.67 13.83
C MET A 513 17.51 5.89 13.87
N PHE A 514 18.29 4.84 13.69
CA PHE A 514 19.75 4.86 13.72
C PHE A 514 20.35 4.60 12.33
N GLY A 515 21.63 4.89 12.19
CA GLY A 515 22.39 4.64 10.98
C GLY A 515 23.80 5.21 11.04
N PHE A 516 24.45 5.26 9.89
CA PHE A 516 25.82 5.74 9.76
C PHE A 516 25.91 7.26 9.82
N SER A 517 27.04 7.76 10.31
CA SER A 517 27.37 9.18 10.30
C SER A 517 27.30 9.78 8.90
N ARG A 518 27.02 11.08 8.84
CA ARG A 518 27.15 11.89 7.61
C ARG A 518 28.61 12.24 7.29
N ASN A 519 29.52 12.01 8.24
CA ASN A 519 30.93 12.36 8.12
C ASN A 519 31.73 11.18 7.52
N ALA A 520 32.25 11.38 6.31
CA ALA A 520 33.05 10.37 5.63
C ALA A 520 34.27 9.88 6.43
N ALA A 521 34.96 10.81 7.15
CA ALA A 521 36.13 10.45 7.94
C ALA A 521 35.75 9.56 9.12
N ALA A 522 34.63 9.85 9.80
CA ALA A 522 34.13 9.04 10.89
C ALA A 522 33.75 7.63 10.41
N ASN A 523 33.11 7.52 9.23
CA ASN A 523 32.75 6.24 8.63
C ASN A 523 34.00 5.43 8.23
N LYS A 524 35.02 6.06 7.65
CA LYS A 524 36.30 5.39 7.35
C LYS A 524 37.02 4.91 8.62
N ALA A 525 37.00 5.69 9.68
CA ALA A 525 37.57 5.29 10.97
C ALA A 525 36.82 4.10 11.56
N GLY A 526 35.46 4.15 11.60
CA GLY A 526 34.67 3.02 12.09
C GLY A 526 34.87 1.75 11.24
N PHE A 527 35.02 1.88 9.91
CA PHE A 527 35.36 0.77 9.04
C PHE A 527 36.75 0.18 9.36
N ALA A 528 37.76 1.03 9.51
CA ALA A 528 39.11 0.62 9.85
C ALA A 528 39.20 -0.04 11.25
N ASP A 529 38.31 0.36 12.17
CA ASP A 529 38.17 -0.25 13.49
C ASP A 529 37.40 -1.58 13.47
N GLY A 530 36.99 -2.07 12.29
CA GLY A 530 36.24 -3.32 12.14
C GLY A 530 34.77 -3.25 12.58
N LYS A 531 34.16 -2.06 12.66
CA LYS A 531 32.78 -1.87 13.13
C LYS A 531 31.72 -2.01 12.03
N TRP A 532 32.12 -2.12 10.77
CA TRP A 532 31.23 -2.26 9.62
C TRP A 532 30.71 -3.71 9.52
N PHE A 533 29.43 -4.04 9.20
CA PHE A 533 28.26 -3.17 8.98
C PHE A 533 27.65 -2.69 10.32
N TRP A 534 27.39 -3.59 11.24
CA TRP A 534 27.03 -3.34 12.63
C TRP A 534 28.18 -3.78 13.56
N PRO A 535 28.54 -3.00 14.58
CA PRO A 535 29.62 -3.36 15.51
C PRO A 535 29.27 -4.59 16.39
N GLN A 536 27.97 -4.87 16.54
CA GLN A 536 27.42 -6.02 17.25
C GLN A 536 26.01 -6.36 16.73
N ALA A 537 25.47 -7.51 17.12
CA ALA A 537 24.07 -7.84 16.82
C ALA A 537 23.13 -6.91 17.60
N PRO A 538 21.98 -6.49 17.02
CA PRO A 538 20.93 -5.80 17.76
C PRO A 538 20.32 -6.75 18.80
N THR A 539 19.81 -6.18 19.90
CA THR A 539 18.93 -6.86 20.84
C THR A 539 17.48 -6.75 20.42
N PHE A 540 16.59 -7.46 21.09
CA PHE A 540 15.15 -7.37 20.81
C PHE A 540 14.41 -7.19 22.13
N ASP A 541 13.33 -6.38 22.09
CA ASP A 541 12.40 -6.28 23.20
C ASP A 541 11.51 -7.53 23.32
N GLU A 542 10.64 -7.56 24.34
CA GLU A 542 9.72 -8.68 24.62
C GLU A 542 8.71 -8.92 23.49
N ASP A 543 8.40 -7.89 22.70
CA ASP A 543 7.48 -7.94 21.57
C ASP A 543 8.15 -8.24 20.23
N GLY A 544 9.48 -8.37 20.22
CA GLY A 544 10.29 -8.72 19.05
C GLY A 544 10.64 -7.51 18.17
N PHE A 545 10.69 -6.31 18.73
CA PHE A 545 11.24 -5.13 18.06
C PHE A 545 12.74 -5.03 18.31
N PRO A 546 13.55 -4.79 17.26
CA PRO A 546 15.00 -4.70 17.40
C PRO A 546 15.44 -3.35 17.96
N GLU A 547 16.43 -3.42 18.84
CA GLU A 547 17.05 -2.29 19.55
C GLU A 547 18.49 -2.07 19.06
N PHE A 548 18.83 -0.83 18.73
CA PHE A 548 20.15 -0.45 18.21
C PHE A 548 20.91 0.53 19.10
N GLU A 549 20.34 0.96 20.20
CA GLU A 549 20.88 1.96 21.11
C GLU A 549 22.29 1.60 21.62
N ALA A 550 22.54 0.32 21.89
CA ALA A 550 23.84 -0.17 22.36
C ALA A 550 24.98 -0.03 21.33
N MET A 551 24.64 0.18 20.05
CA MET A 551 25.63 0.39 18.98
C MET A 551 26.02 1.87 18.79
N VAL A 552 25.30 2.80 19.42
CA VAL A 552 25.46 4.23 19.19
C VAL A 552 26.72 4.74 19.88
N ASP A 553 27.70 5.20 19.09
CA ASP A 553 28.94 5.80 19.60
C ASP A 553 29.05 7.32 19.33
N GLY A 554 28.02 7.89 18.69
CA GLY A 554 27.98 9.31 18.34
C GLY A 554 28.96 9.73 17.24
N LYS A 555 29.70 8.76 16.65
CA LYS A 555 30.72 9.00 15.62
C LYS A 555 30.44 8.18 14.38
N PHE A 556 30.48 6.85 14.49
CA PHE A 556 30.22 5.91 13.38
C PHE A 556 28.73 5.60 13.27
N ILE A 557 28.12 5.14 14.37
CA ILE A 557 26.68 4.95 14.47
C ILE A 557 26.07 6.15 15.22
N VAL A 558 25.08 6.77 14.60
CA VAL A 558 24.42 7.98 15.12
C VAL A 558 22.90 7.83 15.03
N GLN A 559 22.20 8.61 15.85
CA GLN A 559 20.76 8.78 15.70
C GLN A 559 20.47 9.64 14.47
N ASN A 560 19.70 9.12 13.54
CA ASN A 560 19.32 9.80 12.28
C ASN A 560 17.93 10.41 12.33
N GLY A 561 17.11 10.03 13.29
CA GLY A 561 15.77 10.57 13.47
C GLY A 561 15.18 10.17 14.81
N GLU A 562 14.34 11.03 15.36
CA GLU A 562 13.61 10.81 16.60
C GLU A 562 12.18 10.39 16.28
N ARG A 563 11.79 9.20 16.74
CA ARG A 563 10.42 8.72 16.69
C ARG A 563 9.70 9.08 17.99
N MET A 564 8.42 9.36 17.87
CA MET A 564 7.61 9.73 19.03
C MET A 564 6.24 9.08 18.91
N PHE A 565 5.92 8.19 19.82
CA PHE A 565 4.59 7.65 19.93
C PHE A 565 3.60 8.70 20.47
N ASN A 566 2.40 8.72 19.88
CA ASN A 566 1.26 9.46 20.39
C ASN A 566 0.00 8.66 20.12
N GLU A 567 -0.83 8.43 21.12
CA GLU A 567 -2.06 7.63 21.04
C GLU A 567 -3.00 8.04 19.88
N LYS A 568 -2.99 9.32 19.51
CA LYS A 568 -3.79 9.84 18.39
C LYS A 568 -3.49 9.20 17.04
N VAL A 569 -2.32 8.55 16.84
CA VAL A 569 -1.94 7.92 15.56
C VAL A 569 -2.84 6.75 15.16
N TYR A 570 -3.58 6.17 16.10
CA TYR A 570 -4.51 5.09 15.83
C TYR A 570 -5.77 5.50 15.06
N LEU A 571 -6.10 6.79 15.03
CA LEU A 571 -7.13 7.36 14.17
C LEU A 571 -6.60 8.64 13.52
N TRP A 572 -6.85 8.81 12.25
CA TRP A 572 -6.44 10.02 11.55
C TRP A 572 -7.29 11.23 11.94
N PRO A 573 -6.73 12.45 11.84
CA PRO A 573 -7.55 13.65 11.95
C PRO A 573 -8.51 13.76 10.76
N LEU A 574 -9.73 14.22 10.99
CA LEU A 574 -10.61 14.64 9.91
C LEU A 574 -10.01 15.89 9.24
N PRO A 575 -10.18 16.07 7.91
CA PRO A 575 -9.70 17.28 7.25
C PRO A 575 -10.26 18.54 7.89
N ASN A 576 -9.38 19.48 8.21
CA ASN A 576 -9.76 20.67 8.95
C ASN A 576 -10.79 21.54 8.22
N ASP A 577 -10.67 21.64 6.90
CA ASP A 577 -11.62 22.42 6.07
C ASP A 577 -13.04 21.86 6.18
N ASP A 578 -13.20 20.53 6.13
CA ASP A 578 -14.51 19.89 6.26
C ASP A 578 -15.09 20.08 7.67
N VAL A 579 -14.28 19.96 8.72
CA VAL A 579 -14.69 20.20 10.12
C VAL A 579 -15.15 21.66 10.30
N GLN A 580 -14.45 22.62 9.74
CA GLN A 580 -14.79 24.05 9.85
C GLN A 580 -16.07 24.39 9.07
N ILE A 581 -16.19 23.93 7.83
CA ILE A 581 -17.37 24.22 6.99
C ILE A 581 -18.64 23.62 7.61
N MET A 582 -18.56 22.45 8.22
CA MET A 582 -19.71 21.79 8.82
C MET A 582 -20.10 22.32 10.23
N ASN A 583 -19.44 23.38 10.68
CA ASN A 583 -19.82 24.20 11.84
C ASN A 583 -20.27 23.42 13.09
N GLY A 584 -19.44 22.43 13.51
CA GLY A 584 -19.66 21.64 14.72
C GLY A 584 -20.53 20.39 14.56
N ILE A 585 -21.11 20.14 13.38
CA ILE A 585 -21.81 18.89 13.06
C ILE A 585 -20.80 17.75 12.91
N LEU A 586 -19.72 17.99 12.14
CA LEU A 586 -18.61 17.06 12.01
C LEU A 586 -17.57 17.33 13.10
N LYS A 587 -17.55 16.48 14.12
CA LYS A 587 -16.61 16.60 15.24
C LYS A 587 -15.30 15.90 14.92
N GLN A 588 -14.19 16.54 15.29
CA GLN A 588 -12.83 16.02 15.14
C GLN A 588 -12.60 14.76 15.98
N ASN A 589 -11.64 13.93 15.59
CA ASN A 589 -11.18 12.80 16.40
C ASN A 589 -10.45 13.29 17.66
N PRO A 590 -10.48 12.51 18.76
CA PRO A 590 -9.78 12.88 19.99
C PRO A 590 -8.29 13.11 19.78
N GLY A 591 -7.75 14.15 20.39
CA GLY A 591 -6.34 14.52 20.32
C GLY A 591 -5.95 15.49 19.18
N TYR A 592 -6.94 15.90 18.38
CA TYR A 592 -6.73 16.84 17.28
C TYR A 592 -7.50 18.13 17.43
#